data_cf4411df52abd9baa3694c206415959e
#
_entry.id   cf4411df52abd9baa3694c206415959e
#
_cell.length_a   1.000
_cell.length_b   1.000
_cell.length_c   1.000
_cell.angle_alpha   90.00
_cell.angle_beta   90.00
_cell.angle_gamma   90.00
#
_symmetry.space_group_name_H-M   'P 1'
#
loop_
_entity.id
_entity.type
_entity.pdbx_description
1 polymer ?
#
loop_
_entity_poly.entity_id
_entity_poly.type
_entity_poly.pdbx_seq_one_letter_code
_entity_poly.pdbx_strand_id
1 'polypeptide(L)'
;EKLIKDDLPESAAKEINHIWDMAAEDNDGRQMLKSAVYITQVQQSYSENSISSGLELFNTLLPKLRVQEHKALCHAFLAKGYIRFWELNKYRFRTNDPSDEENLPLERWTARMICDTICYHLDQSIKLAGDVSSGYYLEFFPGGNKAGQKLRPNLVDMLMDNAIVLITDYRLSLGKRTFFNDSRLYGTMKDFLAATIDVTPDDPDLWMIYVLRRLTQHNY
;
A
#
# COMPACT_ATOMS: atom_id res chain seq x y z
N GLU A 1 11.83 18.81 -2.34
CA GLU A 1 12.33 18.01 -3.47
C GLU A 1 13.78 18.42 -3.86
N LYS A 2 14.05 19.73 -4.04
CA LYS A 2 15.38 20.19 -4.42
C LYS A 2 16.45 19.77 -3.41
N LEU A 3 16.22 19.99 -2.11
CA LEU A 3 17.16 19.62 -1.03
C LEU A 3 17.47 18.12 -1.00
N ILE A 4 16.49 17.27 -1.32
CA ILE A 4 16.69 15.80 -1.41
C ILE A 4 17.58 15.47 -2.62
N LYS A 5 17.37 16.14 -3.77
CA LYS A 5 18.20 15.94 -4.97
C LYS A 5 19.63 16.46 -4.79
N ASP A 6 19.79 17.49 -3.97
CA ASP A 6 21.09 18.10 -3.66
C ASP A 6 21.81 17.38 -2.51
N ASP A 7 21.31 16.20 -2.07
CA ASP A 7 21.87 15.37 -0.99
C ASP A 7 22.04 16.12 0.35
N LEU A 8 21.01 16.90 0.72
CA LEU A 8 20.94 17.68 1.96
C LEU A 8 19.82 17.16 2.90
N PRO A 9 19.93 15.94 3.44
CA PRO A 9 18.84 15.27 4.14
C PRO A 9 18.39 15.99 5.43
N GLU A 10 19.32 16.56 6.20
CA GLU A 10 18.98 17.29 7.43
C GLU A 10 18.20 18.58 7.15
N SER A 11 18.59 19.31 6.13
CA SER A 11 17.89 20.54 5.71
C SER A 11 16.52 20.19 5.13
N ALA A 12 16.44 19.09 4.35
CA ALA A 12 15.18 18.57 3.84
C ALA A 12 14.24 18.16 4.97
N ALA A 13 14.74 17.45 6.00
CA ALA A 13 13.94 17.02 7.15
C ALA A 13 13.35 18.24 7.92
N LYS A 14 14.13 19.28 8.15
CA LYS A 14 13.65 20.51 8.83
C LYS A 14 12.52 21.18 8.05
N GLU A 15 12.69 21.33 6.74
CA GLU A 15 11.69 21.96 5.88
C GLU A 15 10.41 21.13 5.79
N ILE A 16 10.54 19.81 5.67
CA ILE A 16 9.39 18.92 5.59
C ILE A 16 8.61 18.90 6.92
N ASN A 17 9.31 18.90 8.07
CA ASN A 17 8.65 18.97 9.36
C ASN A 17 7.89 20.29 9.55
N HIS A 18 8.46 21.41 9.11
CA HIS A 18 7.77 22.70 9.13
C HIS A 18 6.50 22.68 8.27
N ILE A 19 6.59 22.11 7.05
CA ILE A 19 5.41 21.94 6.17
C ILE A 19 4.38 21.02 6.82
N TRP A 20 4.80 19.96 7.49
CA TRP A 20 3.92 19.05 8.24
C TRP A 20 3.17 19.78 9.35
N ASP A 21 3.86 20.59 10.14
CA ASP A 21 3.23 21.32 11.25
C ASP A 21 2.17 22.31 10.74
N MET A 22 2.49 23.07 9.69
CA MET A 22 1.52 23.96 9.04
C MET A 22 0.30 23.20 8.49
N ALA A 23 0.54 22.08 7.80
CA ALA A 23 -0.52 21.27 7.25
C ALA A 23 -1.42 20.65 8.34
N ALA A 24 -0.84 20.32 9.48
CA ALA A 24 -1.57 19.81 10.63
C ALA A 24 -2.46 20.88 11.29
N GLU A 25 -1.97 22.12 11.42
CA GLU A 25 -2.74 23.27 11.90
C GLU A 25 -3.92 23.59 10.98
N ASP A 26 -3.69 23.57 9.66
CA ASP A 26 -4.70 23.83 8.62
C ASP A 26 -5.65 22.64 8.37
N ASN A 27 -5.39 21.47 8.96
CA ASN A 27 -6.07 20.22 8.65
C ASN A 27 -5.99 19.83 7.15
N ASP A 28 -4.92 20.20 6.46
CA ASP A 28 -4.65 19.82 5.08
C ASP A 28 -4.12 18.38 5.01
N GLY A 29 -5.05 17.41 4.97
CA GLY A 29 -4.72 15.98 4.92
C GLY A 29 -3.89 15.58 3.69
N ARG A 30 -4.01 16.29 2.57
CA ARG A 30 -3.20 16.03 1.37
C ARG A 30 -1.75 16.40 1.61
N GLN A 31 -1.52 17.59 2.15
CA GLN A 31 -0.18 18.07 2.43
C GLN A 31 0.48 17.29 3.57
N MET A 32 -0.30 16.90 4.61
CA MET A 32 0.17 15.98 5.64
C MET A 32 0.65 14.65 5.04
N LEU A 33 -0.16 14.04 4.16
CA LEU A 33 0.19 12.78 3.51
C LEU A 33 1.45 12.91 2.64
N LYS A 34 1.56 14.02 1.89
CA LYS A 34 2.74 14.32 1.08
C LYS A 34 3.99 14.49 1.94
N SER A 35 3.87 15.22 3.04
CA SER A 35 4.97 15.38 4.01
C SER A 35 5.40 14.03 4.61
N ALA A 36 4.45 13.16 4.98
CA ALA A 36 4.75 11.82 5.49
C ALA A 36 5.56 10.98 4.48
N VAL A 37 5.20 11.04 3.19
CA VAL A 37 5.97 10.36 2.12
C VAL A 37 7.40 10.89 2.06
N TYR A 38 7.60 12.19 2.09
CA TYR A 38 8.95 12.77 2.06
C TYR A 38 9.74 12.52 3.33
N ILE A 39 9.11 12.55 4.52
CA ILE A 39 9.76 12.19 5.79
C ILE A 39 10.32 10.77 5.68
N THR A 40 9.49 9.81 5.24
CA THR A 40 9.94 8.42 5.11
C THR A 40 11.05 8.24 4.07
N GLN A 41 11.01 8.97 2.94
CA GLN A 41 12.07 8.94 1.94
C GLN A 41 13.39 9.47 2.50
N VAL A 42 13.36 10.59 3.21
CA VAL A 42 14.56 11.18 3.81
C VAL A 42 15.11 10.25 4.90
N GLN A 43 14.26 9.70 5.77
CA GLN A 43 14.69 8.76 6.82
C GLN A 43 15.36 7.50 6.26
N GLN A 44 14.94 7.00 5.10
CA GLN A 44 15.55 5.83 4.46
C GLN A 44 17.02 6.04 4.07
N SER A 45 17.48 7.27 3.93
CA SER A 45 18.87 7.57 3.57
C SER A 45 19.85 7.51 4.74
N TYR A 46 19.37 7.56 6.01
CA TYR A 46 20.25 7.63 7.17
C TYR A 46 19.82 6.81 8.39
N SER A 47 18.68 6.10 8.36
CA SER A 47 18.17 5.34 9.51
C SER A 47 17.88 3.89 9.17
N GLU A 48 18.46 2.97 9.93
CA GLU A 48 18.18 1.53 9.82
C GLU A 48 16.73 1.19 10.19
N ASN A 49 16.12 1.95 11.10
CA ASN A 49 14.74 1.77 11.56
C ASN A 49 13.71 2.57 10.75
N SER A 50 14.10 3.13 9.61
CA SER A 50 13.27 4.04 8.80
C SER A 50 11.91 3.44 8.41
N ILE A 51 11.84 2.12 8.18
CA ILE A 51 10.60 1.44 7.78
C ILE A 51 9.62 1.36 8.94
N SER A 52 10.06 0.95 10.14
CA SER A 52 9.21 0.89 11.33
C SER A 52 8.70 2.28 11.72
N SER A 53 9.58 3.30 11.70
CA SER A 53 9.20 4.69 11.95
C SER A 53 8.22 5.22 10.91
N GLY A 54 8.40 4.85 9.64
CA GLY A 54 7.47 5.20 8.56
C GLY A 54 6.08 4.56 8.74
N LEU A 55 6.03 3.29 9.14
CA LEU A 55 4.77 2.60 9.44
C LEU A 55 4.04 3.27 10.62
N GLU A 56 4.77 3.62 11.68
CA GLU A 56 4.21 4.34 12.83
C GLU A 56 3.65 5.71 12.43
N LEU A 57 4.39 6.47 11.62
CA LEU A 57 3.96 7.77 11.09
C LEU A 57 2.65 7.66 10.32
N PHE A 58 2.54 6.73 9.36
CA PHE A 58 1.31 6.55 8.59
C PHE A 58 0.15 6.01 9.42
N ASN A 59 0.39 5.11 10.38
CA ASN A 59 -0.64 4.63 11.30
C ASN A 59 -1.18 5.77 12.19
N THR A 60 -0.32 6.68 12.64
CA THR A 60 -0.70 7.86 13.42
C THR A 60 -1.43 8.91 12.56
N LEU A 61 -1.08 9.01 11.28
CA LEU A 61 -1.70 9.93 10.34
C LEU A 61 -3.11 9.48 9.92
N LEU A 62 -3.30 8.19 9.66
CA LEU A 62 -4.53 7.63 9.09
C LEU A 62 -5.82 8.11 9.80
N PRO A 63 -5.94 8.08 11.14
CA PRO A 63 -7.14 8.54 11.83
C PRO A 63 -7.37 10.06 11.74
N LYS A 64 -6.33 10.84 11.44
CA LYS A 64 -6.40 12.30 11.29
C LYS A 64 -6.93 12.73 9.92
N LEU A 65 -6.83 11.86 8.91
CA LEU A 65 -7.32 12.15 7.56
C LEU A 65 -8.85 12.14 7.53
N ARG A 66 -9.45 13.17 6.92
CA ARG A 66 -10.91 13.33 6.82
C ARG A 66 -11.44 12.88 5.47
N VAL A 67 -10.66 13.08 4.42
CA VAL A 67 -11.02 12.78 3.02
C VAL A 67 -10.75 11.30 2.73
N GLN A 68 -11.72 10.62 2.12
CA GLN A 68 -11.66 9.18 1.88
C GLN A 68 -10.50 8.80 0.95
N GLU A 69 -10.27 9.59 -0.08
CA GLU A 69 -9.18 9.40 -1.04
C GLU A 69 -7.80 9.52 -0.37
N HIS A 70 -7.67 10.43 0.59
CA HIS A 70 -6.42 10.55 1.37
C HIS A 70 -6.21 9.33 2.27
N LYS A 71 -7.28 8.78 2.86
CA LYS A 71 -7.22 7.52 3.60
C LYS A 71 -6.85 6.36 2.69
N ALA A 72 -7.44 6.30 1.48
CA ALA A 72 -7.11 5.28 0.47
C ALA A 72 -5.62 5.27 0.15
N LEU A 73 -5.03 6.45 -0.11
CA LEU A 73 -3.60 6.60 -0.36
C LEU A 73 -2.75 6.21 0.86
N CYS A 74 -3.17 6.63 2.06
CA CYS A 74 -2.47 6.25 3.29
C CYS A 74 -2.44 4.73 3.50
N HIS A 75 -3.55 4.05 3.24
CA HIS A 75 -3.61 2.59 3.24
C HIS A 75 -2.69 1.96 2.18
N ALA A 76 -2.59 2.51 0.98
CA ALA A 76 -1.66 2.02 -0.04
C ALA A 76 -0.19 2.15 0.40
N PHE A 77 0.18 3.26 1.06
CA PHE A 77 1.52 3.44 1.63
C PHE A 77 1.80 2.50 2.80
N LEU A 78 0.83 2.25 3.66
CA LEU A 78 0.94 1.27 4.74
C LEU A 78 1.18 -0.14 4.17
N ALA A 79 0.38 -0.57 3.18
CA ALA A 79 0.60 -1.86 2.52
C ALA A 79 2.02 -1.99 1.97
N LYS A 80 2.50 -0.97 1.24
CA LYS A 80 3.86 -0.93 0.71
C LYS A 80 4.92 -1.00 1.83
N GLY A 81 4.70 -0.29 2.92
CA GLY A 81 5.57 -0.30 4.09
C GLY A 81 5.66 -1.68 4.74
N TYR A 82 4.51 -2.36 4.95
CA TYR A 82 4.46 -3.71 5.50
C TYR A 82 5.10 -4.75 4.56
N ILE A 83 4.94 -4.63 3.25
CA ILE A 83 5.64 -5.48 2.26
C ILE A 83 7.15 -5.28 2.38
N ARG A 84 7.61 -4.04 2.46
CA ARG A 84 9.03 -3.76 2.63
C ARG A 84 9.58 -4.27 3.95
N PHE A 85 8.81 -4.13 5.03
CA PHE A 85 9.16 -4.69 6.34
C PHE A 85 9.25 -6.22 6.29
N TRP A 86 8.32 -6.90 5.60
CA TRP A 86 8.38 -8.33 5.33
C TRP A 86 9.66 -8.72 4.59
N GLU A 87 10.00 -8.06 3.50
CA GLU A 87 11.18 -8.38 2.70
C GLU A 87 12.47 -8.39 3.52
N LEU A 88 12.62 -7.44 4.43
CA LEU A 88 13.79 -7.33 5.30
C LEU A 88 13.81 -8.35 6.45
N ASN A 89 12.65 -8.80 6.90
CA ASN A 89 12.50 -9.61 8.11
C ASN A 89 11.89 -11.01 7.85
N LYS A 90 11.72 -11.43 6.60
CA LYS A 90 10.98 -12.65 6.21
C LYS A 90 11.44 -13.93 6.91
N TYR A 91 12.73 -14.06 7.23
CA TYR A 91 13.26 -15.21 7.95
C TYR A 91 12.75 -15.25 9.40
N ARG A 92 12.70 -14.10 10.07
CA ARG A 92 12.16 -13.96 11.43
C ARG A 92 10.68 -14.31 11.49
N PHE A 93 9.87 -13.75 10.59
CA PHE A 93 8.43 -14.03 10.55
C PHE A 93 8.07 -15.48 10.29
N ARG A 94 8.93 -16.23 9.60
CA ARG A 94 8.72 -17.67 9.35
C ARG A 94 9.01 -18.54 10.58
N THR A 95 9.73 -18.01 11.56
CA THR A 95 10.15 -18.72 12.77
C THR A 95 9.41 -18.25 14.02
N ASN A 96 8.66 -17.14 13.95
CA ASN A 96 7.87 -16.66 15.07
C ASN A 96 6.68 -17.59 15.31
N ASP A 97 6.49 -17.98 16.57
CA ASP A 97 5.33 -18.74 17.00
C ASP A 97 4.10 -17.85 17.15
N PRO A 98 2.89 -18.37 16.88
CA PRO A 98 1.65 -17.67 17.22
C PRO A 98 1.60 -17.33 18.71
N SER A 99 1.12 -16.14 19.04
CA SER A 99 0.92 -15.69 20.41
C SER A 99 -0.46 -15.06 20.53
N ASP A 100 -1.13 -15.31 21.65
CA ASP A 100 -2.42 -14.71 21.98
C ASP A 100 -2.27 -13.33 22.66
N GLU A 101 -1.05 -12.82 22.78
CA GLU A 101 -0.80 -11.49 23.37
C GLU A 101 -1.43 -10.40 22.49
N GLU A 102 -2.20 -9.52 23.12
CA GLU A 102 -2.67 -8.30 22.47
C GLU A 102 -1.50 -7.31 22.30
N ASN A 103 -1.50 -6.55 21.19
CA ASN A 103 -0.50 -5.51 20.90
C ASN A 103 0.95 -6.01 20.80
N LEU A 104 1.14 -7.16 20.15
CA LEU A 104 2.49 -7.66 19.84
C LEU A 104 3.33 -6.62 19.07
N PRO A 105 4.59 -6.40 19.49
CA PRO A 105 5.51 -5.61 18.70
C PRO A 105 5.72 -6.25 17.31
N LEU A 106 5.90 -5.42 16.30
CA LEU A 106 5.93 -5.83 14.89
C LEU A 106 6.97 -6.93 14.60
N GLU A 107 8.08 -6.94 15.34
CA GLU A 107 9.15 -7.94 15.24
C GLU A 107 8.73 -9.35 15.69
N ARG A 108 7.65 -9.45 16.48
CA ARG A 108 7.10 -10.73 16.98
C ARG A 108 5.93 -11.24 16.15
N TRP A 109 5.52 -10.51 15.12
CA TRP A 109 4.43 -10.94 14.25
C TRP A 109 4.80 -12.22 13.49
N THR A 110 3.78 -13.00 13.16
CA THR A 110 3.93 -14.18 12.29
C THR A 110 3.81 -13.77 10.82
N ALA A 111 4.23 -14.65 9.91
CA ALA A 111 4.04 -14.46 8.47
C ALA A 111 2.57 -14.25 8.10
N ARG A 112 1.64 -14.93 8.80
CA ARG A 112 0.19 -14.77 8.61
C ARG A 112 -0.27 -13.36 8.99
N MET A 113 0.10 -12.87 10.17
CA MET A 113 -0.28 -11.51 10.62
C MET A 113 0.16 -10.44 9.64
N ILE A 114 1.37 -10.54 9.10
CA ILE A 114 1.87 -9.62 8.07
C ILE A 114 1.02 -9.72 6.79
N CYS A 115 0.72 -10.94 6.33
CA CYS A 115 -0.08 -11.17 5.13
C CYS A 115 -1.48 -10.57 5.28
N ASP A 116 -2.15 -10.86 6.40
CA ASP A 116 -3.48 -10.36 6.71
C ASP A 116 -3.50 -8.81 6.73
N THR A 117 -2.48 -8.20 7.34
CA THR A 117 -2.35 -6.74 7.41
C THR A 117 -2.11 -6.12 6.04
N ILE A 118 -1.25 -6.71 5.20
CA ILE A 118 -1.01 -6.25 3.83
C ILE A 118 -2.32 -6.30 3.03
N CYS A 119 -3.00 -7.46 3.02
CA CYS A 119 -4.26 -7.64 2.30
C CYS A 119 -5.35 -6.68 2.80
N TYR A 120 -5.46 -6.49 4.12
CA TYR A 120 -6.36 -5.51 4.72
C TYR A 120 -6.11 -4.09 4.18
N HIS A 121 -4.88 -3.62 4.22
CA HIS A 121 -4.56 -2.27 3.77
C HIS A 121 -4.75 -2.09 2.26
N LEU A 122 -4.42 -3.09 1.45
CA LEU A 122 -4.69 -3.05 0.01
C LEU A 122 -6.19 -3.01 -0.29
N ASP A 123 -6.99 -3.80 0.43
CA ASP A 123 -8.46 -3.79 0.28
C ASP A 123 -9.07 -2.45 0.69
N GLN A 124 -8.65 -1.88 1.82
CA GLN A 124 -9.10 -0.56 2.26
C GLN A 124 -8.69 0.54 1.27
N SER A 125 -7.50 0.47 0.69
CA SER A 125 -7.07 1.44 -0.31
C SER A 125 -7.99 1.46 -1.53
N ILE A 126 -8.42 0.29 -2.00
CA ILE A 126 -9.34 0.17 -3.13
C ILE A 126 -10.76 0.61 -2.74
N LYS A 127 -11.25 0.22 -1.56
CA LYS A 127 -12.61 0.55 -1.11
C LYS A 127 -12.84 2.04 -0.92
N LEU A 128 -11.81 2.76 -0.47
CA LEU A 128 -11.90 4.18 -0.13
C LEU A 128 -11.52 5.11 -1.28
N ALA A 129 -11.02 4.59 -2.40
CA ALA A 129 -10.43 5.38 -3.49
C ALA A 129 -11.43 6.30 -4.20
N GLY A 130 -12.67 5.84 -4.40
CA GLY A 130 -13.66 6.59 -5.18
C GLY A 130 -13.29 6.74 -6.67
N ASP A 131 -14.24 7.25 -7.46
CA ASP A 131 -14.10 7.50 -8.91
C ASP A 131 -13.58 8.92 -9.22
N VAL A 132 -12.70 9.44 -8.37
CA VAL A 132 -12.07 10.74 -8.60
C VAL A 132 -10.92 10.62 -9.59
N SER A 133 -10.66 11.70 -10.35
CA SER A 133 -9.57 11.68 -11.33
C SER A 133 -8.21 11.38 -10.68
N SER A 134 -7.50 10.37 -11.21
CA SER A 134 -6.14 10.02 -10.78
C SER A 134 -5.15 11.17 -10.97
N GLY A 135 -5.44 12.10 -11.90
CA GLY A 135 -4.63 13.28 -12.17
C GLY A 135 -4.37 14.17 -10.95
N TYR A 136 -5.30 14.20 -9.99
CA TYR A 136 -5.14 14.96 -8.74
C TYR A 136 -4.10 14.35 -7.78
N TYR A 137 -3.70 13.09 -7.98
CA TYR A 137 -2.88 12.33 -7.04
C TYR A 137 -1.60 11.76 -7.66
N LEU A 138 -1.26 12.16 -8.90
CA LEU A 138 -0.05 11.68 -9.61
C LEU A 138 1.24 11.97 -8.86
N GLU A 139 1.29 13.00 -8.06
CA GLU A 139 2.46 13.36 -7.25
C GLU A 139 2.85 12.30 -6.23
N PHE A 140 1.90 11.43 -5.83
CA PHE A 140 2.14 10.31 -4.92
C PHE A 140 2.69 9.06 -5.61
N PHE A 141 2.66 9.02 -6.95
CA PHE A 141 3.07 7.89 -7.76
C PHE A 141 4.14 8.32 -8.79
N PRO A 142 5.39 8.55 -8.34
CA PRO A 142 6.46 8.97 -9.24
C PRO A 142 6.69 7.90 -10.31
N GLY A 143 6.92 8.35 -11.56
CA GLY A 143 7.13 7.47 -12.71
C GLY A 143 5.89 7.25 -13.58
N GLY A 144 4.71 7.73 -13.18
CA GLY A 144 3.52 7.72 -14.03
C GLY A 144 3.69 8.61 -15.26
N ASN A 145 3.13 8.16 -16.39
CA ASN A 145 3.14 8.93 -17.63
C ASN A 145 1.71 9.16 -18.15
N LYS A 146 1.57 10.05 -19.15
CA LYS A 146 0.26 10.37 -19.76
C LYS A 146 -0.47 9.16 -20.34
N ALA A 147 0.25 8.17 -20.85
CA ALA A 147 -0.36 6.95 -21.40
C ALA A 147 -0.94 6.09 -20.26
N GLY A 148 -0.18 5.91 -19.17
CA GLY A 148 -0.65 5.22 -17.97
C GLY A 148 -1.87 5.91 -17.34
N GLN A 149 -1.88 7.24 -17.29
CA GLN A 149 -3.02 8.02 -16.79
C GLN A 149 -4.29 7.82 -17.65
N LYS A 150 -4.15 7.68 -18.96
CA LYS A 150 -5.28 7.36 -19.85
C LYS A 150 -5.85 5.97 -19.60
N LEU A 151 -5.00 5.01 -19.23
CA LEU A 151 -5.40 3.64 -18.89
C LEU A 151 -5.98 3.53 -17.48
N ARG A 152 -5.63 4.44 -16.59
CA ARG A 152 -6.08 4.50 -15.18
C ARG A 152 -6.60 5.91 -14.88
N PRO A 153 -7.76 6.30 -15.44
CA PRO A 153 -8.28 7.66 -15.33
C PRO A 153 -8.70 8.00 -13.91
N ASN A 154 -9.16 7.02 -13.15
CA ASN A 154 -9.66 7.18 -11.80
C ASN A 154 -8.67 6.70 -10.75
N LEU A 155 -8.78 7.22 -9.53
CA LEU A 155 -7.93 6.82 -8.41
C LEU A 155 -8.11 5.34 -8.06
N VAL A 156 -9.33 4.82 -8.12
CA VAL A 156 -9.63 3.42 -7.86
C VAL A 156 -8.90 2.49 -8.85
N ASP A 157 -8.90 2.81 -10.14
CA ASP A 157 -8.16 2.04 -11.15
C ASP A 157 -6.66 2.04 -10.86
N MET A 158 -6.13 3.22 -10.51
CA MET A 158 -4.71 3.38 -10.20
C MET A 158 -4.31 2.59 -8.95
N LEU A 159 -5.16 2.58 -7.91
CA LEU A 159 -4.88 1.84 -6.68
C LEU A 159 -5.09 0.34 -6.84
N MET A 160 -6.04 -0.12 -7.66
CA MET A 160 -6.15 -1.54 -8.02
C MET A 160 -4.90 -2.03 -8.77
N ASP A 161 -4.43 -1.27 -9.75
CA ASP A 161 -3.21 -1.60 -10.50
C ASP A 161 -1.97 -1.64 -9.57
N ASN A 162 -1.82 -0.62 -8.72
CA ASN A 162 -0.76 -0.60 -7.70
C ASN A 162 -0.86 -1.79 -6.74
N ALA A 163 -2.06 -2.17 -6.32
CA ALA A 163 -2.28 -3.31 -5.44
C ALA A 163 -1.88 -4.62 -6.10
N ILE A 164 -2.18 -4.81 -7.40
CA ILE A 164 -1.76 -5.99 -8.16
C ILE A 164 -0.24 -6.08 -8.22
N VAL A 165 0.46 -4.97 -8.47
CA VAL A 165 1.93 -4.94 -8.48
C VAL A 165 2.48 -5.32 -7.11
N LEU A 166 2.02 -4.65 -6.05
CA LEU A 166 2.49 -4.87 -4.68
C LEU A 166 2.25 -6.32 -4.21
N ILE A 167 1.06 -6.87 -4.44
CA ILE A 167 0.77 -8.25 -4.01
C ILE A 167 1.53 -9.28 -4.85
N THR A 168 1.82 -8.99 -6.11
CA THR A 168 2.65 -9.84 -6.95
C THR A 168 4.08 -9.91 -6.42
N ASP A 169 4.68 -8.78 -6.08
CA ASP A 169 6.02 -8.73 -5.51
C ASP A 169 6.07 -9.46 -4.15
N TYR A 170 5.07 -9.22 -3.29
CA TYR A 170 4.95 -9.90 -2.01
C TYR A 170 4.83 -11.42 -2.18
N ARG A 171 3.93 -11.88 -3.07
CA ARG A 171 3.70 -13.30 -3.38
C ARG A 171 4.99 -13.98 -3.87
N LEU A 172 5.75 -13.33 -4.75
CA LEU A 172 7.03 -13.86 -5.23
C LEU A 172 8.01 -14.05 -4.08
N SER A 173 8.00 -13.15 -3.09
CA SER A 173 8.88 -13.24 -1.91
C SER A 173 8.52 -14.39 -0.97
N LEU A 174 7.26 -14.88 -0.98
CA LEU A 174 6.82 -16.02 -0.16
C LEU A 174 7.38 -17.37 -0.67
N GLY A 175 7.70 -17.47 -1.96
CA GLY A 175 8.14 -18.71 -2.59
C GLY A 175 7.07 -19.81 -2.66
N LYS A 176 5.81 -19.49 -2.36
CA LYS A 176 4.66 -20.40 -2.49
C LYS A 176 3.91 -20.05 -3.78
N ARG A 177 3.30 -21.07 -4.39
CA ARG A 177 2.40 -20.89 -5.54
C ARG A 177 1.13 -21.68 -5.26
N THR A 178 0.00 -21.02 -5.33
CA THR A 178 -1.31 -21.65 -5.27
C THR A 178 -1.72 -22.03 -6.70
N PHE A 179 -2.13 -23.27 -6.89
CA PHE A 179 -2.71 -23.75 -8.16
C PHE A 179 -4.22 -23.68 -8.03
N PHE A 180 -4.86 -22.97 -8.94
CA PHE A 180 -6.31 -22.87 -8.99
C PHE A 180 -6.88 -23.93 -9.92
N ASN A 181 -7.80 -24.73 -9.44
CA ASN A 181 -8.49 -25.77 -10.22
C ASN A 181 -9.86 -25.32 -10.75
N ASP A 182 -10.26 -24.09 -10.50
CA ASP A 182 -11.54 -23.56 -10.97
C ASP A 182 -11.44 -23.21 -12.46
N SER A 183 -12.11 -24.03 -13.30
CA SER A 183 -12.10 -23.85 -14.76
C SER A 183 -12.66 -22.50 -15.21
N ARG A 184 -13.50 -21.84 -14.40
CA ARG A 184 -14.06 -20.52 -14.71
C ARG A 184 -12.98 -19.44 -14.75
N LEU A 185 -11.88 -19.60 -14.01
CA LEU A 185 -10.77 -18.65 -14.01
C LEU A 185 -9.98 -18.66 -15.33
N TYR A 186 -10.11 -19.73 -16.11
CA TYR A 186 -9.42 -19.94 -17.39
C TYR A 186 -10.37 -19.95 -18.59
N GLY A 187 -11.66 -19.67 -18.34
CA GLY A 187 -12.70 -19.65 -19.35
C GLY A 187 -12.83 -18.33 -20.10
N THR A 188 -14.05 -18.03 -20.54
CA THR A 188 -14.35 -16.72 -21.16
C THR A 188 -14.31 -15.59 -20.10
N MET A 189 -14.28 -14.35 -20.58
CA MET A 189 -14.43 -13.17 -19.71
C MET A 189 -15.69 -13.27 -18.84
N LYS A 190 -16.81 -13.73 -19.44
CA LYS A 190 -18.08 -13.93 -18.73
C LYS A 190 -17.94 -14.96 -17.59
N ASP A 191 -17.24 -16.06 -17.85
CA ASP A 191 -17.03 -17.12 -16.84
C ASP A 191 -16.15 -16.57 -15.70
N PHE A 192 -15.07 -15.86 -16.02
CA PHE A 192 -14.20 -15.23 -15.04
C PHE A 192 -14.94 -14.22 -14.17
N LEU A 193 -15.78 -13.36 -14.75
CA LEU A 193 -16.59 -12.38 -14.01
C LEU A 193 -17.67 -13.03 -13.15
N ALA A 194 -18.19 -14.19 -13.55
CA ALA A 194 -19.18 -14.95 -12.79
C ALA A 194 -18.57 -15.83 -11.68
N ALA A 195 -17.26 -16.05 -11.68
CA ALA A 195 -16.60 -16.88 -10.67
C ALA A 195 -16.75 -16.26 -9.27
N THR A 196 -17.10 -17.07 -8.28
CA THR A 196 -17.02 -16.68 -6.86
C THR A 196 -15.61 -16.96 -6.37
N ILE A 197 -14.97 -15.96 -5.79
CA ILE A 197 -13.61 -16.05 -5.25
C ILE A 197 -13.72 -15.79 -3.75
N ASP A 198 -13.58 -16.85 -2.98
CA ASP A 198 -13.54 -16.78 -1.52
C ASP A 198 -12.10 -16.44 -1.11
N VAL A 199 -11.86 -15.15 -0.87
CA VAL A 199 -10.55 -14.66 -0.46
C VAL A 199 -10.33 -15.00 1.00
N THR A 200 -9.30 -15.82 1.26
CA THR A 200 -8.76 -15.98 2.61
C THR A 200 -7.61 -14.99 2.82
N PRO A 201 -7.52 -14.35 3.99
CA PRO A 201 -6.49 -13.34 4.26
C PRO A 201 -5.05 -13.83 4.04
N ASP A 202 -4.81 -15.12 4.23
CA ASP A 202 -3.51 -15.77 4.13
C ASP A 202 -3.17 -16.30 2.72
N ASP A 203 -4.03 -16.05 1.72
CA ASP A 203 -3.79 -16.46 0.33
C ASP A 203 -3.66 -15.24 -0.61
N PRO A 204 -2.44 -14.73 -0.80
CA PRO A 204 -2.20 -13.58 -1.67
C PRO A 204 -2.50 -13.88 -3.16
N ASP A 205 -2.47 -15.15 -3.58
CA ASP A 205 -2.83 -15.53 -4.95
C ASP A 205 -4.32 -15.36 -5.20
N LEU A 206 -5.17 -15.84 -4.27
CA LEU A 206 -6.62 -15.62 -4.33
C LEU A 206 -6.97 -14.16 -4.25
N TRP A 207 -6.29 -13.41 -3.37
CA TRP A 207 -6.51 -11.97 -3.25
C TRP A 207 -6.17 -11.24 -4.55
N MET A 208 -5.07 -11.59 -5.21
CA MET A 208 -4.68 -11.02 -6.51
C MET A 208 -5.76 -11.28 -7.58
N ILE A 209 -6.28 -12.51 -7.67
CA ILE A 209 -7.35 -12.85 -8.63
C ILE A 209 -8.63 -12.05 -8.32
N TYR A 210 -8.97 -11.89 -7.06
CA TYR A 210 -10.10 -11.07 -6.62
C TYR A 210 -9.96 -9.61 -7.11
N VAL A 211 -8.79 -9.00 -6.96
CA VAL A 211 -8.55 -7.62 -7.41
C VAL A 211 -8.56 -7.53 -8.93
N LEU A 212 -7.95 -8.48 -9.65
CA LEU A 212 -8.00 -8.54 -11.11
C LEU A 212 -9.44 -8.60 -11.62
N ARG A 213 -10.29 -9.41 -10.97
CA ARG A 213 -11.71 -9.51 -11.32
C ARG A 213 -12.42 -8.17 -11.08
N ARG A 214 -12.19 -7.51 -9.94
CA ARG A 214 -12.77 -6.18 -9.64
C ARG A 214 -12.35 -5.14 -10.66
N LEU A 215 -11.07 -5.10 -11.01
CA LEU A 215 -10.54 -4.18 -12.03
C LEU A 215 -11.20 -4.43 -13.39
N THR A 216 -11.38 -5.70 -13.75
CA THR A 216 -12.07 -6.06 -15.00
C THR A 216 -13.54 -5.64 -14.96
N GLN A 217 -14.24 -5.87 -13.86
CA GLN A 217 -15.65 -5.44 -13.68
C GLN A 217 -15.83 -3.92 -13.75
N HIS A 218 -14.86 -3.19 -13.22
CA HIS A 218 -14.92 -1.72 -13.20
C HIS A 218 -14.69 -1.11 -14.59
N ASN A 219 -13.89 -1.75 -15.43
CA ASN A 219 -13.50 -1.24 -16.76
C ASN A 219 -14.27 -1.87 -17.93
N TYR A 220 -15.19 -2.81 -17.69
CA TYR A 220 -15.97 -3.51 -18.71
C TYR A 220 -17.44 -3.10 -18.67
#